data_19dc44287a6899395ac77f31beb6c8dc
#
_entry.id   19dc44287a6899395ac77f31beb6c8dc
#
_cell.length_a   1.000
_cell.length_b   1.000
_cell.length_c   1.000
_cell.angle_alpha   90.00
_cell.angle_beta   90.00
_cell.angle_gamma   90.00
#
_symmetry.space_group_name_H-M   'P 1'
#
loop_
_entity.id
_entity.type
_entity.pdbx_description
1 polymer ?
#
loop_
_entity_poly.entity_id
_entity_poly.type
_entity_poly.pdbx_seq_one_letter_code
_entity_poly.pdbx_strand_id
1 'polypeptide(L)'
;MMEYVERAELSPDEIIDILDMPISANIAFLDRSGFPRMLPCWYVWYNDTFMTTSIGGKFHVRCLKEDPRGSFCVDFERTENRIR
;
A
#
# COMPACT_ATOMS: atom_id res chain seq x y z
N MET A 1 -16.16 -21.46 8.48
CA MET A 1 -14.80 -21.52 9.08
C MET A 1 -13.78 -21.19 8.02
N MET A 2 -12.82 -20.39 8.35
CA MET A 2 -11.75 -20.03 7.42
C MET A 2 -10.57 -20.98 7.60
N GLU A 3 -10.10 -21.53 6.51
CA GLU A 3 -8.87 -22.30 6.51
C GLU A 3 -7.72 -21.44 6.06
N TYR A 4 -6.57 -21.61 6.66
CA TYR A 4 -5.37 -20.89 6.32
C TYR A 4 -4.41 -21.81 5.58
N VAL A 5 -4.03 -21.39 4.37
CA VAL A 5 -3.07 -22.13 3.57
C VAL A 5 -1.78 -21.33 3.50
N GLU A 6 -0.70 -21.93 3.96
CA GLU A 6 0.60 -21.30 3.91
C GLU A 6 1.14 -21.32 2.50
N ARG A 7 1.67 -20.19 2.05
CA ARG A 7 2.25 -20.03 0.72
C ARG A 7 3.68 -19.52 0.83
N ALA A 8 4.45 -19.79 -0.21
CA ALA A 8 5.80 -19.25 -0.29
C ALA A 8 5.76 -17.73 -0.39
N GLU A 9 6.70 -17.08 0.25
CA GLU A 9 6.87 -15.65 0.15
C GLU A 9 7.43 -15.25 -1.21
N LEU A 10 7.17 -14.02 -1.61
CA LEU A 10 7.73 -13.47 -2.82
C LEU A 10 9.23 -13.23 -2.64
N SER A 11 9.99 -13.46 -3.70
CA SER A 11 11.40 -13.10 -3.71
C SER A 11 11.56 -11.58 -3.77
N PRO A 12 12.74 -11.05 -3.38
CA PRO A 12 12.99 -9.62 -3.51
C PRO A 12 12.77 -9.08 -4.92
N ASP A 13 13.17 -9.82 -5.94
CA ASP A 13 13.00 -9.40 -7.33
C ASP A 13 11.54 -9.36 -7.74
N GLU A 14 10.76 -10.33 -7.29
CA GLU A 14 9.32 -10.35 -7.53
C GLU A 14 8.62 -9.17 -6.85
N ILE A 15 9.06 -8.82 -5.66
CA ILE A 15 8.51 -7.66 -4.93
C ILE A 15 8.78 -6.38 -5.71
N ILE A 16 10.00 -6.20 -6.21
CA ILE A 16 10.36 -5.02 -7.00
C ILE A 16 9.54 -4.95 -8.28
N ASP A 17 9.38 -6.07 -8.95
CA ASP A 17 8.58 -6.14 -10.19
C ASP A 17 7.14 -5.70 -9.94
N ILE A 18 6.55 -6.13 -8.83
CA ILE A 18 5.19 -5.72 -8.47
C ILE A 18 5.13 -4.23 -8.16
N LEU A 19 6.09 -3.73 -7.40
CA LEU A 19 6.11 -2.31 -7.00
C LEU A 19 6.31 -1.37 -8.19
N ASP A 20 6.94 -1.85 -9.25
CA ASP A 20 7.13 -1.09 -10.48
C ASP A 20 5.91 -1.09 -11.40
N MET A 21 4.89 -1.87 -11.10
CA MET A 21 3.67 -1.91 -11.91
C MET A 21 2.85 -0.65 -11.69
N PRO A 22 2.12 -0.18 -12.74
CA PRO A 22 1.25 0.99 -12.60
C PRO A 22 -0.09 0.60 -11.97
N ILE A 23 -0.04 0.21 -10.73
CA ILE A 23 -1.22 -0.19 -9.96
C ILE A 23 -1.34 0.70 -8.73
N SER A 24 -2.53 0.72 -8.16
CA SER A 24 -2.75 1.52 -6.95
C SER A 24 -2.37 0.74 -5.70
N ALA A 25 -2.16 1.46 -4.64
CA ALA A 25 -1.93 0.90 -3.32
C ALA A 25 -3.02 1.35 -2.37
N ASN A 26 -3.12 0.67 -1.26
CA ASN A 26 -3.93 1.12 -0.13
C ASN A 26 -2.98 1.55 0.97
N ILE A 27 -3.19 2.74 1.49
CA ILE A 27 -2.41 3.21 2.63
C ILE A 27 -3.28 3.15 3.88
N ALA A 28 -2.66 2.78 4.98
CA ALA A 28 -3.30 2.72 6.28
C ALA A 28 -2.63 3.72 7.20
N PHE A 29 -3.42 4.40 8.01
CA PHE A 29 -2.94 5.41 8.93
C PHE A 29 -3.87 5.50 10.13
N LEU A 30 -3.44 6.21 11.16
CA LEU A 30 -4.24 6.41 12.36
C LEU A 30 -4.79 7.83 12.36
N ASP A 31 -6.09 7.94 12.67
CA ASP A 31 -6.68 9.26 12.88
C ASP A 31 -6.35 9.78 14.28
N ARG A 32 -6.85 10.97 14.60
CA ARG A 32 -6.54 11.62 15.88
C ARG A 32 -7.03 10.84 17.09
N SER A 33 -8.04 10.02 16.92
CA SER A 33 -8.55 9.18 18.01
C SER A 33 -7.80 7.85 18.11
N GLY A 34 -6.83 7.62 17.22
CA GLY A 34 -6.09 6.36 17.18
C GLY A 34 -6.83 5.27 16.42
N PHE A 35 -7.88 5.61 15.71
CA PHE A 35 -8.64 4.62 14.94
C PHE A 35 -8.00 4.42 13.57
N PRO A 36 -7.81 3.16 13.15
CA PRO A 36 -7.19 2.89 11.85
C PRO A 36 -8.11 3.26 10.69
N ARG A 37 -7.52 3.89 9.70
CA ARG A 37 -8.16 4.31 8.46
C ARG A 37 -7.39 3.79 7.28
N MET A 38 -8.04 3.67 6.13
CA MET A 38 -7.43 3.18 4.91
C MET A 38 -8.00 3.90 3.71
N LEU A 39 -7.15 4.16 2.71
CA LEU A 39 -7.62 4.71 1.45
C LEU A 39 -6.73 4.24 0.29
N PRO A 40 -7.30 4.13 -0.92
CA PRO A 40 -6.51 3.83 -2.11
C PRO A 40 -5.76 5.07 -2.58
N CYS A 41 -4.60 4.86 -3.18
CA CYS A 41 -3.82 5.96 -3.73
C CYS A 41 -2.93 5.48 -4.89
N TRP A 42 -2.56 6.41 -5.75
CA TRP A 42 -1.49 6.18 -6.71
C TRP A 42 -0.16 6.35 -6.02
N TYR A 43 0.86 5.63 -6.48
CA TYR A 43 2.17 5.70 -5.87
C TYR A 43 3.26 5.52 -6.92
N VAL A 44 4.46 5.89 -6.52
CA VAL A 44 5.68 5.62 -7.27
C VAL A 44 6.65 4.94 -6.31
N TRP A 45 7.23 3.86 -6.77
CA TRP A 45 8.34 3.20 -6.07
C TRP A 45 9.64 3.65 -6.70
N TYR A 46 10.44 4.32 -5.94
CA TYR A 46 11.71 4.87 -6.43
C TYR A 46 12.71 4.93 -5.30
N ASN A 47 13.93 4.44 -5.58
CA ASN A 47 15.04 4.50 -4.63
C ASN A 47 14.65 3.89 -3.27
N ASP A 48 14.04 2.71 -3.31
CA ASP A 48 13.59 1.96 -2.14
C ASP A 48 12.60 2.75 -1.26
N THR A 49 11.85 3.65 -1.87
CA THR A 49 10.90 4.49 -1.18
C THR A 49 9.55 4.45 -1.84
N PHE A 50 8.52 4.26 -1.04
CA PHE A 50 7.13 4.41 -1.47
C PHE A 50 6.77 5.88 -1.39
N MET A 51 6.39 6.45 -2.53
CA MET A 51 6.02 7.87 -2.60
C MET A 51 4.63 8.00 -3.19
N THR A 52 3.85 8.87 -2.57
CA THR A 52 2.55 9.24 -3.10
C THR A 52 2.40 10.74 -3.00
N THR A 53 1.59 11.30 -3.89
CA THR A 53 1.31 12.73 -3.85
C THR A 53 -0.12 12.94 -3.38
N SER A 54 -0.32 14.00 -2.63
CA SER A 54 -1.62 14.39 -2.16
C SER A 54 -1.65 15.89 -1.93
N ILE A 55 -2.85 16.45 -1.99
CA ILE A 55 -3.02 17.86 -1.65
C ILE A 55 -2.80 18.02 -0.15
N GLY A 56 -1.89 18.92 0.24
CA GLY A 56 -1.65 19.22 1.65
C GLY A 56 -2.94 19.72 2.31
N GLY A 57 -3.29 19.34 3.43
CA GLY A 57 -4.55 19.67 4.07
C GLY A 57 -5.61 18.59 3.94
N LYS A 58 -5.38 17.57 3.12
CA LYS A 58 -6.23 16.40 3.13
C LYS A 58 -6.15 15.70 4.48
N PHE A 59 -7.25 15.04 4.85
CA PHE A 59 -7.37 14.41 6.17
C PHE A 59 -6.22 13.44 6.45
N HIS A 60 -5.94 12.56 5.51
CA HIS A 60 -4.90 11.56 5.71
C HIS A 60 -3.50 12.18 5.83
N VAL A 61 -3.23 13.26 5.10
CA VAL A 61 -1.95 13.96 5.21
C VAL A 61 -1.79 14.56 6.59
N ARG A 62 -2.85 15.19 7.12
CA ARG A 62 -2.81 15.78 8.46
C ARG A 62 -2.60 14.71 9.53
N CYS A 63 -3.30 13.58 9.39
CA CYS A 63 -3.15 12.47 10.35
C CYS A 63 -1.72 11.91 10.35
N LEU A 64 -1.13 11.72 9.17
CA LEU A 64 0.22 11.19 9.06
C LEU A 64 1.30 12.16 9.54
N LYS A 65 1.02 13.46 9.47
CA LYS A 65 1.92 14.46 10.05
C LYS A 65 1.91 14.43 11.58
N GLU A 66 0.76 14.16 12.17
CA GLU A 66 0.61 14.07 13.62
C GLU A 66 1.13 12.73 14.15
N ASP A 67 0.84 11.65 13.44
CA ASP A 67 1.25 10.30 13.81
C ASP A 67 1.79 9.61 12.55
N PRO A 68 3.09 9.52 12.38
CA PRO A 68 3.67 8.98 11.16
C PRO A 68 3.59 7.47 11.02
N ARG A 69 2.99 6.78 11.99
CA ARG A 69 2.80 5.34 11.87
C ARG A 69 1.78 5.04 10.78
N GLY A 70 2.18 4.26 9.84
CA GLY A 70 1.33 3.86 8.74
C GLY A 70 1.90 2.68 8.00
N SER A 71 1.15 2.19 7.06
CA SER A 71 1.60 1.10 6.22
C SER A 71 0.94 1.23 4.87
N PHE A 72 1.42 0.46 3.92
CA PHE A 72 0.79 0.38 2.62
C PHE A 72 0.74 -1.06 2.16
N CYS A 73 -0.21 -1.33 1.29
CA CYS A 73 -0.37 -2.64 0.69
C CYS A 73 -0.57 -2.43 -0.81
N VAL A 74 0.22 -3.12 -1.59
CA VAL A 74 0.04 -3.16 -3.04
C VAL A 74 -0.59 -4.51 -3.35
N ASP A 75 -1.74 -4.46 -3.97
CA ASP A 75 -2.54 -5.65 -4.23
C ASP A 75 -2.73 -5.81 -5.73
N PHE A 76 -2.59 -7.02 -6.20
CA PHE A 76 -2.84 -7.34 -7.60
C PHE A 76 -3.39 -8.74 -7.70
N GLU A 77 -4.13 -8.97 -8.76
CA GLU A 77 -4.67 -10.28 -9.03
C GLU A 77 -4.13 -10.76 -10.36
N ARG A 78 -3.70 -12.00 -10.40
CA ARG A 78 -3.16 -12.62 -11.60
C ARG A 78 -4.02 -13.81 -11.95
N THR A 79 -4.62 -13.76 -13.13
CA THR A 79 -5.47 -14.84 -13.61
C THR A 79 -5.14 -15.10 -15.07
N GLU A 80 -4.79 -16.34 -15.41
CA GLU A 80 -4.54 -16.75 -16.79
C GLU A 80 -3.65 -15.77 -17.55
N ASN A 81 -2.49 -15.47 -17.00
CA ASN A 81 -1.50 -14.58 -17.63
C ASN A 81 -1.94 -13.13 -17.70
N ARG A 82 -2.94 -12.74 -16.94
CA ARG A 82 -3.34 -11.36 -16.83
C ARG A 82 -3.16 -10.87 -15.41
N ILE A 83 -2.85 -9.60 -15.29
CA ILE A 83 -2.75 -8.92 -14.00
C ILE A 83 -3.90 -7.93 -13.91
N ARG A 84 -4.59 -8.00 -12.84
CA ARG A 84 -5.71 -7.13 -12.57
C ARG A 84 -5.25 -5.94 -11.76
#